data_699baeec7f9bfe118970b51d71e5818c
#
_entry.id   699baeec7f9bfe118970b51d71e5818c
#
_cell.length_a   1.000
_cell.length_b   1.000
_cell.length_c   1.000
_cell.angle_alpha   90.00
_cell.angle_beta   90.00
_cell.angle_gamma   90.00
#
_symmetry.space_group_name_H-M   'P 1'
#
loop_
_entity.id
_entity.type
_entity.pdbx_description
1 polymer ?
#
loop_
_entity_poly.entity_id
_entity_poly.type
_entity_poly.pdbx_seq_one_letter_code
_entity_poly.pdbx_strand_id
1 'polypeptide(L)'
;MNELIKVNYEKNIPTVNGRELHEALKVETRYNDWFQRMCSYGFVEGKSYYSFLSNRSDGLPGKSKTDHTLTLSMAKELCMLQRSEMGQKFRQYFISVEEAWNTPDKIMERALQIAHQRALEAERKIFMLAEENESLEIALNTSLKFFTVAKYNSTYQKGWSLKQTQEIGKKLSAYCRLNSIEIRKCETNDERFGSTNSYPLSAWESFMKVA
;
A
#
# COMPACT_ATOMS: atom_id res chain seq x y z
N MET A 1 25.45 25.01 -17.91
CA MET A 1 25.79 23.86 -18.78
C MET A 1 24.77 23.80 -19.90
N ASN A 2 25.21 23.64 -21.15
CA ASN A 2 24.26 23.37 -22.22
C ASN A 2 23.72 21.94 -22.03
N GLU A 3 22.43 21.81 -21.91
CA GLU A 3 21.75 20.51 -21.80
C GLU A 3 21.85 19.80 -23.15
N LEU A 4 22.62 18.71 -23.19
CA LEU A 4 22.78 17.92 -24.43
C LEU A 4 21.62 16.95 -24.66
N ILE A 5 21.01 16.49 -23.59
CA ILE A 5 19.83 15.60 -23.58
C ILE A 5 19.09 15.82 -22.27
N LYS A 6 17.76 15.66 -22.31
CA LYS A 6 16.92 15.78 -21.13
C LYS A 6 17.20 14.64 -20.14
N VAL A 7 17.59 15.01 -18.92
CA VAL A 7 17.74 14.07 -17.80
C VAL A 7 16.50 14.17 -16.93
N ASN A 8 15.86 13.03 -16.69
CA ASN A 8 14.68 12.94 -15.83
C ASN A 8 15.12 12.51 -14.43
N TYR A 9 14.63 13.21 -13.41
CA TYR A 9 14.96 12.98 -11.98
C TYR A 9 13.81 12.35 -11.20
N GLU A 10 12.87 11.69 -11.88
CA GLU A 10 11.79 10.99 -11.21
C GLU A 10 12.34 9.85 -10.35
N LYS A 11 11.65 9.60 -9.22
CA LYS A 11 12.02 8.53 -8.27
C LYS A 11 13.44 8.63 -7.67
N ASN A 12 14.00 9.83 -7.56
CA ASN A 12 15.33 10.06 -6.98
C ASN A 12 16.50 9.32 -7.68
N ILE A 13 16.31 8.92 -8.93
CA ILE A 13 17.34 8.31 -9.77
C ILE A 13 17.38 9.07 -11.10
N PRO A 14 18.52 9.67 -11.49
CA PRO A 14 18.63 10.33 -12.77
C PRO A 14 18.57 9.29 -13.90
N THR A 15 17.67 9.53 -14.87
CA THR A 15 17.43 8.65 -15.99
C THR A 15 17.36 9.44 -17.30
N VAL A 16 17.60 8.77 -18.42
CA VAL A 16 17.52 9.35 -19.78
C VAL A 16 16.69 8.45 -20.69
N ASN A 17 16.06 9.04 -21.71
CA ASN A 17 15.37 8.27 -22.73
C ASN A 17 16.38 7.61 -23.66
N GLY A 18 16.26 6.29 -23.84
CA GLY A 18 17.20 5.50 -24.65
C GLY A 18 17.13 5.85 -26.13
N ARG A 19 15.96 6.19 -26.66
CA ARG A 19 15.79 6.57 -28.05
C ARG A 19 16.38 7.96 -28.33
N GLU A 20 16.16 8.90 -27.44
CA GLU A 20 16.77 10.24 -27.55
C GLU A 20 18.30 10.15 -27.49
N LEU A 21 18.84 9.29 -26.62
CA LEU A 21 20.28 9.04 -26.55
C LEU A 21 20.82 8.42 -27.83
N HIS A 22 20.13 7.44 -28.40
CA HIS A 22 20.49 6.79 -29.66
C HIS A 22 20.57 7.80 -30.81
N GLU A 23 19.55 8.67 -30.93
CA GLU A 23 19.49 9.73 -31.95
C GLU A 23 20.60 10.77 -31.75
N ALA A 24 20.80 11.18 -30.48
CA ALA A 24 21.84 12.15 -30.12
C ALA A 24 23.27 11.62 -30.37
N LEU A 25 23.48 10.34 -30.19
CA LEU A 25 24.76 9.66 -30.53
C LEU A 25 24.94 9.43 -32.03
N LYS A 26 23.93 9.77 -32.86
CA LYS A 26 23.93 9.59 -34.32
C LYS A 26 24.24 8.18 -34.75
N VAL A 27 23.63 7.19 -34.09
CA VAL A 27 23.80 5.78 -34.42
C VAL A 27 23.01 5.44 -35.67
N GLU A 28 23.62 4.90 -36.71
CA GLU A 28 22.97 4.62 -37.99
C GLU A 28 22.03 3.40 -37.97
N THR A 29 22.31 2.43 -37.10
CA THR A 29 21.48 1.22 -36.96
C THR A 29 20.15 1.55 -36.31
N ARG A 30 19.10 0.81 -36.65
CA ARG A 30 17.76 0.99 -36.03
C ARG A 30 17.85 0.86 -34.52
N TYR A 31 17.07 1.67 -33.82
CA TYR A 31 17.06 1.70 -32.34
C TYR A 31 16.91 0.32 -31.70
N ASN A 32 15.94 -0.49 -32.15
CA ASN A 32 15.68 -1.79 -31.54
C ASN A 32 16.86 -2.75 -31.71
N ASP A 33 17.47 -2.77 -32.91
CA ASP A 33 18.60 -3.62 -33.19
C ASP A 33 19.85 -3.20 -32.40
N TRP A 34 20.05 -1.87 -32.32
CA TRP A 34 21.11 -1.29 -31.50
C TRP A 34 20.89 -1.60 -30.03
N PHE A 35 19.69 -1.37 -29.51
CA PHE A 35 19.38 -1.57 -28.09
C PHE A 35 19.53 -3.04 -27.69
N GLN A 36 19.02 -3.97 -28.50
CA GLN A 36 19.16 -5.39 -28.25
C GLN A 36 20.66 -5.83 -28.21
N ARG A 37 21.46 -5.30 -29.13
CA ARG A 37 22.91 -5.54 -29.13
C ARG A 37 23.57 -4.94 -27.88
N MET A 38 23.14 -3.77 -27.42
CA MET A 38 23.66 -3.18 -26.18
C MET A 38 23.29 -4.03 -24.96
N CYS A 39 22.09 -4.57 -24.90
CA CYS A 39 21.67 -5.46 -23.80
C CYS A 39 22.55 -6.72 -23.70
N SER A 40 23.14 -7.20 -24.79
CA SER A 40 24.06 -8.36 -24.77
C SER A 40 25.34 -8.11 -23.96
N TYR A 41 25.66 -6.86 -23.63
CA TYR A 41 26.79 -6.52 -22.74
C TYR A 41 26.48 -6.71 -21.24
N GLY A 42 25.31 -7.26 -20.90
CA GLY A 42 24.97 -7.64 -19.52
C GLY A 42 24.08 -6.65 -18.79
N PHE A 43 23.44 -5.71 -19.48
CA PHE A 43 22.45 -4.82 -18.88
C PHE A 43 21.15 -5.57 -18.59
N VAL A 44 20.60 -5.34 -17.39
CA VAL A 44 19.45 -6.06 -16.86
C VAL A 44 18.25 -5.13 -16.74
N GLU A 45 17.10 -5.58 -17.25
CA GLU A 45 15.82 -4.88 -17.08
C GLU A 45 15.42 -4.79 -15.59
N GLY A 46 14.87 -3.65 -15.20
CA GLY A 46 14.55 -3.37 -13.79
C GLY A 46 15.72 -2.86 -12.95
N LYS A 47 16.98 -2.96 -13.47
CA LYS A 47 18.19 -2.46 -12.81
C LYS A 47 18.92 -1.42 -13.64
N SER A 48 19.23 -1.72 -14.90
CA SER A 48 19.97 -0.84 -15.80
C SER A 48 19.04 -0.01 -16.67
N TYR A 49 17.89 -0.55 -17.04
CA TYR A 49 16.87 0.11 -17.84
C TYR A 49 15.47 -0.38 -17.48
N TYR A 50 14.46 0.39 -17.91
CA TYR A 50 13.04 0.08 -17.75
C TYR A 50 12.34 0.25 -19.08
N SER A 51 11.59 -0.77 -19.52
CA SER A 51 10.82 -0.74 -20.77
C SER A 51 9.46 -0.08 -20.54
N PHE A 52 9.00 0.73 -21.51
CA PHE A 52 7.65 1.29 -21.52
C PHE A 52 7.11 1.36 -22.95
N LEU A 53 5.79 1.30 -23.06
CA LEU A 53 5.11 1.47 -24.35
C LEU A 53 4.91 2.95 -24.63
N SER A 54 5.45 3.45 -25.71
CA SER A 54 5.19 4.79 -26.20
C SER A 54 4.16 4.76 -27.35
N ASN A 55 3.18 5.66 -27.29
CA ASN A 55 2.25 5.86 -28.38
C ASN A 55 2.96 6.58 -29.54
N ARG A 56 2.53 6.32 -30.77
CA ARG A 56 3.01 7.09 -31.92
C ARG A 56 2.58 8.55 -31.78
N SER A 57 3.50 9.44 -32.02
CA SER A 57 3.25 10.90 -31.97
C SER A 57 2.34 11.42 -33.07
N ASP A 58 2.00 10.58 -34.06
CA ASP A 58 1.20 10.92 -35.25
C ASP A 58 -0.32 10.63 -35.06
N GLY A 59 -0.75 10.16 -33.90
CA GLY A 59 -2.17 9.93 -33.57
C GLY A 59 -2.88 8.85 -34.39
N LEU A 60 -2.18 8.17 -35.28
CA LEU A 60 -2.74 7.09 -36.09
C LEU A 60 -2.77 5.76 -35.33
N PRO A 61 -3.83 4.94 -35.47
CA PRO A 61 -3.90 3.63 -34.87
C PRO A 61 -2.79 2.75 -35.48
N GLY A 62 -1.83 2.37 -34.67
CA GLY A 62 -0.70 1.55 -35.05
C GLY A 62 -0.04 0.86 -33.87
N LYS A 63 0.87 -0.08 -34.17
CA LYS A 63 1.58 -0.86 -33.16
C LYS A 63 2.37 0.07 -32.24
N SER A 64 2.13 0.00 -30.93
CA SER A 64 2.89 0.73 -29.90
C SER A 64 4.39 0.44 -30.06
N LYS A 65 5.23 1.46 -29.88
CA LYS A 65 6.69 1.29 -29.88
C LYS A 65 7.15 1.01 -28.45
N THR A 66 8.09 0.09 -28.30
CA THR A 66 8.77 -0.10 -27.03
C THR A 66 9.94 0.87 -26.97
N ASP A 67 9.91 1.73 -25.96
CA ASP A 67 10.98 2.64 -25.62
C ASP A 67 11.55 2.28 -24.25
N HIS A 68 12.73 2.78 -23.94
CA HIS A 68 13.45 2.41 -22.72
C HIS A 68 13.93 3.65 -21.99
N THR A 69 13.73 3.64 -20.68
CA THR A 69 14.34 4.62 -19.78
C THR A 69 15.63 3.98 -19.24
N LEU A 70 16.76 4.64 -19.43
CA LEU A 70 18.08 4.15 -19.05
C LEU A 70 18.53 4.83 -17.77
N THR A 71 19.18 4.10 -16.87
CA THR A 71 19.91 4.70 -15.76
C THR A 71 21.12 5.47 -16.29
N LEU A 72 21.56 6.47 -15.53
CA LEU A 72 22.73 7.29 -15.91
C LEU A 72 24.00 6.43 -16.05
N SER A 73 24.13 5.39 -15.23
CA SER A 73 25.22 4.42 -15.31
C SER A 73 25.25 3.70 -16.68
N MET A 74 24.10 3.12 -17.08
CA MET A 74 23.99 2.49 -18.40
C MET A 74 24.25 3.48 -19.53
N ALA A 75 23.70 4.69 -19.46
CA ALA A 75 23.91 5.72 -20.49
C ALA A 75 25.39 6.07 -20.64
N LYS A 76 26.14 6.19 -19.54
CA LYS A 76 27.62 6.39 -19.59
C LYS A 76 28.35 5.24 -20.27
N GLU A 77 28.00 4.01 -19.91
CA GLU A 77 28.63 2.82 -20.50
C GLU A 77 28.33 2.72 -22.00
N LEU A 78 27.09 3.00 -22.44
CA LEU A 78 26.74 3.04 -23.86
C LEU A 78 27.56 4.09 -24.62
N CYS A 79 27.77 5.27 -24.04
CA CYS A 79 28.62 6.29 -24.61
C CYS A 79 30.10 5.87 -24.71
N MET A 80 30.57 5.03 -23.78
CA MET A 80 31.93 4.46 -23.83
C MET A 80 32.08 3.43 -24.96
N LEU A 81 31.05 2.62 -25.20
CA LEU A 81 31.03 1.63 -26.27
C LEU A 81 30.97 2.29 -27.65
N GLN A 82 30.41 3.47 -27.76
CA GLN A 82 30.21 4.20 -29.03
C GLN A 82 31.50 4.94 -29.49
N ARG A 83 32.63 4.63 -29.24
CA ARG A 83 33.97 5.13 -29.67
C ARG A 83 33.98 6.31 -30.68
N SER A 84 33.08 7.30 -30.47
CA SER A 84 32.91 8.49 -31.30
C SER A 84 33.14 9.77 -30.49
N GLU A 85 33.40 10.91 -31.17
CA GLU A 85 33.44 12.22 -30.48
C GLU A 85 32.19 12.55 -29.72
N MET A 86 31.01 12.19 -30.32
CA MET A 86 29.73 12.41 -29.64
C MET A 86 29.62 11.52 -28.40
N GLY A 87 30.02 10.27 -28.46
CA GLY A 87 30.09 9.39 -27.30
C GLY A 87 30.97 9.95 -26.20
N GLN A 88 32.13 10.56 -26.53
CA GLN A 88 32.99 11.22 -25.56
C GLN A 88 32.31 12.44 -24.92
N LYS A 89 31.67 13.30 -25.71
CA LYS A 89 30.94 14.49 -25.22
C LYS A 89 29.79 14.11 -24.27
N PHE A 90 28.98 13.14 -24.67
CA PHE A 90 27.88 12.65 -23.82
C PHE A 90 28.38 11.99 -22.54
N ARG A 91 29.46 11.22 -22.59
CA ARG A 91 30.05 10.63 -21.39
C ARG A 91 30.50 11.72 -20.40
N GLN A 92 31.20 12.75 -20.88
CA GLN A 92 31.61 13.87 -20.01
C GLN A 92 30.42 14.63 -19.43
N TYR A 93 29.38 14.85 -20.25
CA TYR A 93 28.13 15.44 -19.81
C TYR A 93 27.46 14.62 -18.70
N PHE A 94 27.33 13.30 -18.87
CA PHE A 94 26.72 12.45 -17.85
C PHE A 94 27.56 12.35 -16.56
N ILE A 95 28.89 12.42 -16.66
CA ILE A 95 29.76 12.52 -15.48
C ILE A 95 29.46 13.81 -14.73
N SER A 96 29.41 14.96 -15.42
CA SER A 96 29.11 16.24 -14.77
C SER A 96 27.69 16.29 -14.15
N VAL A 97 26.71 15.67 -14.79
CA VAL A 97 25.35 15.51 -14.24
C VAL A 97 25.37 14.68 -12.95
N GLU A 98 26.12 13.58 -12.95
CA GLU A 98 26.25 12.71 -11.78
C GLU A 98 26.97 13.43 -10.62
N GLU A 99 28.03 14.14 -10.90
CA GLU A 99 28.74 14.95 -9.91
C GLU A 99 27.84 16.03 -9.31
N ALA A 100 27.09 16.76 -10.14
CA ALA A 100 26.13 17.75 -9.70
C ALA A 100 24.99 17.13 -8.87
N TRP A 101 24.56 15.93 -9.22
CA TRP A 101 23.52 15.18 -8.49
C TRP A 101 24.03 14.67 -7.13
N ASN A 102 25.29 14.32 -7.02
CA ASN A 102 25.94 13.76 -5.83
C ASN A 102 26.65 14.79 -4.96
N THR A 103 26.37 16.08 -5.13
CA THR A 103 26.87 17.10 -4.18
C THR A 103 26.30 16.83 -2.78
N PRO A 104 27.07 17.10 -1.71
CA PRO A 104 26.60 16.89 -0.33
C PRO A 104 25.25 17.55 -0.05
N ASP A 105 25.05 18.77 -0.55
CA ASP A 105 23.81 19.52 -0.36
C ASP A 105 22.62 18.83 -1.03
N LYS A 106 22.80 18.32 -2.25
CA LYS A 106 21.75 17.58 -2.97
C LYS A 106 21.43 16.21 -2.35
N ILE A 107 22.43 15.55 -1.79
CA ILE A 107 22.23 14.31 -1.03
C ILE A 107 21.42 14.61 0.23
N MET A 108 21.76 15.66 0.97
CA MET A 108 21.04 16.05 2.18
C MET A 108 19.60 16.48 1.89
N GLU A 109 19.38 17.27 0.84
CA GLU A 109 18.05 17.69 0.38
C GLU A 109 17.16 16.46 0.10
N ARG A 110 17.66 15.49 -0.66
CA ARG A 110 16.93 14.24 -0.96
C ARG A 110 16.66 13.41 0.29
N ALA A 111 17.64 13.28 1.18
CA ALA A 111 17.48 12.56 2.43
C ALA A 111 16.38 13.18 3.30
N LEU A 112 16.33 14.52 3.37
CA LEU A 112 15.31 15.26 4.10
C LEU A 112 13.91 15.06 3.48
N GLN A 113 13.80 15.11 2.15
CA GLN A 113 12.53 14.86 1.45
C GLN A 113 12.01 13.45 1.72
N ILE A 114 12.88 12.44 1.64
CA ILE A 114 12.51 11.03 1.93
C ILE A 114 12.09 10.89 3.40
N ALA A 115 12.81 11.51 4.33
CA ALA A 115 12.46 11.48 5.75
C ALA A 115 11.09 12.13 6.02
N HIS A 116 10.83 13.28 5.39
CA HIS A 116 9.54 13.96 5.49
C HIS A 116 8.38 13.12 4.94
N GLN A 117 8.55 12.50 3.77
CA GLN A 117 7.52 11.61 3.21
C GLN A 117 7.23 10.43 4.13
N ARG A 118 8.28 9.79 4.67
CA ARG A 118 8.11 8.68 5.63
C ARG A 118 7.39 9.11 6.91
N ALA A 119 7.67 10.30 7.40
CA ALA A 119 6.97 10.87 8.56
C ALA A 119 5.48 11.06 8.28
N LEU A 120 5.11 11.65 7.13
CA LEU A 120 3.72 11.81 6.73
C LEU A 120 2.97 10.48 6.55
N GLU A 121 3.64 9.47 5.99
CA GLU A 121 3.07 8.12 5.85
C GLU A 121 2.85 7.47 7.22
N ALA A 122 3.80 7.65 8.15
CA ALA A 122 3.68 7.15 9.52
C ALA A 122 2.52 7.84 10.27
N GLU A 123 2.37 9.15 10.14
CA GLU A 123 1.26 9.91 10.75
C GLU A 123 -0.10 9.43 10.21
N ARG A 124 -0.23 9.23 8.90
CA ARG A 124 -1.46 8.68 8.31
C ARG A 124 -1.79 7.30 8.86
N LYS A 125 -0.77 6.45 9.00
CA LYS A 125 -0.97 5.10 9.54
C LYS A 125 -1.38 5.12 11.01
N ILE A 126 -0.81 6.02 11.82
CA ILE A 126 -1.22 6.22 13.21
C ILE A 126 -2.67 6.66 13.28
N PHE A 127 -3.08 7.61 12.45
CA PHE A 127 -4.47 8.08 12.41
C PHE A 127 -5.45 6.95 12.07
N MET A 128 -5.18 6.16 11.04
CA MET A 128 -6.02 5.02 10.67
C MET A 128 -6.10 3.96 11.76
N LEU A 129 -4.97 3.65 12.42
CA LEU A 129 -4.96 2.71 13.55
C LEU A 129 -5.71 3.24 14.77
N ALA A 130 -5.70 4.54 14.99
CA ALA A 130 -6.49 5.16 16.07
C ALA A 130 -8.00 5.04 15.83
N GLU A 131 -8.47 5.30 14.59
CA GLU A 131 -9.87 5.11 14.21
C GLU A 131 -10.30 3.64 14.35
N GLU A 132 -9.45 2.70 13.90
CA GLU A 132 -9.71 1.27 14.02
C GLU A 132 -9.80 0.85 15.50
N ASN A 133 -8.88 1.31 16.35
CA ASN A 133 -8.91 1.03 17.77
C ASN A 133 -10.16 1.60 18.44
N GLU A 134 -10.56 2.83 18.14
CA GLU A 134 -11.80 3.41 18.66
C GLU A 134 -13.04 2.58 18.28
N SER A 135 -13.11 2.16 17.01
CA SER A 135 -14.20 1.31 16.54
C SER A 135 -14.22 -0.06 17.24
N LEU A 136 -13.07 -0.66 17.47
CA LEU A 136 -12.92 -1.92 18.21
C LEU A 136 -13.30 -1.76 19.69
N GLU A 137 -12.91 -0.66 20.34
CA GLU A 137 -13.29 -0.36 21.71
C GLU A 137 -14.80 -0.19 21.86
N ILE A 138 -15.45 0.51 20.92
CA ILE A 138 -16.91 0.67 20.89
C ILE A 138 -17.58 -0.71 20.72
N ALA A 139 -17.09 -1.53 19.79
CA ALA A 139 -17.62 -2.88 19.55
C ALA A 139 -17.42 -3.79 20.77
N LEU A 140 -16.26 -3.74 21.42
CA LEU A 140 -15.96 -4.48 22.62
C LEU A 140 -16.87 -4.06 23.78
N ASN A 141 -16.97 -2.76 24.05
CA ASN A 141 -17.85 -2.22 25.09
C ASN A 141 -19.31 -2.57 24.85
N THR A 142 -19.76 -2.55 23.60
CA THR A 142 -21.12 -2.96 23.23
C THR A 142 -21.31 -4.45 23.47
N SER A 143 -20.33 -5.29 23.13
CA SER A 143 -20.36 -6.74 23.37
C SER A 143 -20.31 -7.09 24.86
N LEU A 144 -19.55 -6.34 25.65
CA LEU A 144 -19.45 -6.54 27.10
C LEU A 144 -20.70 -6.13 27.87
N LYS A 145 -21.50 -5.20 27.32
CA LYS A 145 -22.76 -4.76 27.93
C LYS A 145 -23.91 -5.75 27.71
N PHE A 146 -23.79 -6.68 26.78
CA PHE A 146 -24.83 -7.65 26.47
C PHE A 146 -24.39 -9.07 26.85
N PHE A 147 -25.25 -9.77 27.57
CA PHE A 147 -25.00 -11.13 28.05
C PHE A 147 -26.09 -12.08 27.53
N THR A 148 -25.69 -13.19 26.95
CA THR A 148 -26.58 -14.35 26.79
C THR A 148 -26.79 -15.01 28.16
N VAL A 149 -27.83 -15.83 28.31
CA VAL A 149 -28.06 -16.54 29.58
C VAL A 149 -26.89 -17.44 29.97
N ALA A 150 -26.27 -18.12 28.99
CA ALA A 150 -25.10 -18.95 29.21
C ALA A 150 -23.88 -18.12 29.66
N LYS A 151 -23.61 -17.00 28.97
CA LYS A 151 -22.52 -16.10 29.33
C LYS A 151 -22.71 -15.50 30.73
N TYR A 152 -23.93 -15.08 31.09
CA TYR A 152 -24.23 -14.56 32.42
C TYR A 152 -24.04 -15.63 33.51
N ASN A 153 -24.53 -16.86 33.26
CA ASN A 153 -24.37 -18.01 34.17
C ASN A 153 -22.87 -18.29 34.45
N SER A 154 -22.03 -18.34 33.41
CA SER A 154 -20.59 -18.61 33.56
C SER A 154 -19.87 -17.44 34.22
N THR A 155 -20.14 -16.19 33.81
CA THR A 155 -19.45 -14.99 34.32
C THR A 155 -19.73 -14.76 35.80
N TYR A 156 -20.98 -14.94 36.22
CA TYR A 156 -21.43 -14.72 37.61
C TYR A 156 -21.54 -16.03 38.42
N GLN A 157 -21.02 -17.15 37.90
CA GLN A 157 -20.94 -18.45 38.57
C GLN A 157 -22.25 -18.90 39.21
N LYS A 158 -23.40 -18.68 38.55
CA LYS A 158 -24.72 -18.96 39.11
C LYS A 158 -25.02 -20.45 39.23
N GLY A 159 -24.31 -21.33 38.54
CA GLY A 159 -24.48 -22.78 38.63
C GLY A 159 -25.80 -23.32 38.04
N TRP A 160 -26.47 -22.58 37.17
CA TRP A 160 -27.74 -22.98 36.59
C TRP A 160 -27.59 -24.17 35.66
N SER A 161 -28.48 -25.15 35.84
CA SER A 161 -28.62 -26.30 34.90
C SER A 161 -29.15 -25.82 33.55
N LEU A 162 -29.07 -26.69 32.54
CA LEU A 162 -29.55 -26.40 31.18
C LEU A 162 -31.04 -26.03 31.18
N LYS A 163 -31.86 -26.74 31.97
CA LYS A 163 -33.33 -26.48 32.09
C LYS A 163 -33.57 -25.08 32.70
N GLN A 164 -32.86 -24.76 33.77
CA GLN A 164 -32.97 -23.46 34.42
C GLN A 164 -32.52 -22.31 33.49
N THR A 165 -31.44 -22.50 32.75
CA THR A 165 -30.97 -21.56 31.75
C THR A 165 -32.04 -21.25 30.70
N GLN A 166 -32.74 -22.26 30.21
CA GLN A 166 -33.82 -22.10 29.24
C GLN A 166 -35.05 -21.39 29.83
N GLU A 167 -35.44 -21.72 31.07
CA GLU A 167 -36.55 -21.04 31.77
C GLU A 167 -36.23 -19.57 32.03
N ILE A 168 -35.04 -19.28 32.51
CA ILE A 168 -34.57 -17.88 32.76
C ILE A 168 -34.58 -17.10 31.44
N GLY A 169 -34.10 -17.71 30.33
CA GLY A 169 -34.11 -17.08 29.03
C GLY A 169 -35.51 -16.70 28.54
N LYS A 170 -36.51 -17.58 28.78
CA LYS A 170 -37.91 -17.30 28.47
C LYS A 170 -38.47 -16.16 29.33
N LYS A 171 -38.27 -16.21 30.66
CA LYS A 171 -38.71 -15.19 31.60
C LYS A 171 -38.07 -13.83 31.34
N LEU A 172 -36.76 -13.80 31.11
CA LEU A 172 -36.02 -12.59 30.80
C LEU A 172 -36.41 -11.97 29.45
N SER A 173 -36.70 -12.82 28.43
CA SER A 173 -37.24 -12.34 27.15
C SER A 173 -38.61 -11.68 27.32
N ALA A 174 -39.49 -12.28 28.14
CA ALA A 174 -40.80 -11.71 28.44
C ALA A 174 -40.66 -10.38 29.20
N TYR A 175 -39.81 -10.35 30.20
CA TYR A 175 -39.50 -9.12 30.99
C TYR A 175 -39.00 -7.99 30.10
N CYS A 176 -38.02 -8.27 29.23
CA CYS A 176 -37.49 -7.27 28.31
C CYS A 176 -38.53 -6.73 27.33
N ARG A 177 -39.41 -7.59 26.80
CA ARG A 177 -40.51 -7.17 25.92
C ARG A 177 -41.52 -6.26 26.63
N LEU A 178 -41.90 -6.62 27.88
CA LEU A 178 -42.82 -5.82 28.68
C LEU A 178 -42.27 -4.42 29.05
N ASN A 179 -40.95 -4.33 29.22
CA ASN A 179 -40.28 -3.08 29.59
C ASN A 179 -39.62 -2.36 28.39
N SER A 180 -39.92 -2.77 27.15
CA SER A 180 -39.35 -2.20 25.93
C SER A 180 -37.81 -2.16 25.91
N ILE A 181 -37.15 -3.16 26.52
CA ILE A 181 -35.70 -3.28 26.58
C ILE A 181 -35.22 -4.01 25.33
N GLU A 182 -34.15 -3.51 24.72
CA GLU A 182 -33.53 -4.07 23.52
C GLU A 182 -33.01 -5.51 23.76
N ILE A 183 -33.39 -6.43 22.89
CA ILE A 183 -32.87 -7.81 22.86
C ILE A 183 -32.07 -7.96 21.57
N ARG A 184 -30.79 -8.36 21.66
CA ARG A 184 -29.94 -8.62 20.50
C ARG A 184 -29.81 -10.11 20.26
N LYS A 185 -29.68 -10.51 19.00
CA LYS A 185 -29.34 -11.88 18.62
C LYS A 185 -27.83 -12.00 18.50
N CYS A 186 -27.26 -13.01 19.13
CA CYS A 186 -25.86 -13.42 18.97
C CYS A 186 -25.82 -14.78 18.27
N GLU A 187 -24.95 -14.90 17.28
CA GLU A 187 -24.64 -16.18 16.65
C GLU A 187 -23.97 -17.09 17.67
N THR A 188 -24.31 -18.37 17.63
CA THR A 188 -23.72 -19.38 18.50
C THR A 188 -22.99 -20.43 17.66
N ASN A 189 -21.90 -20.98 18.20
CA ASN A 189 -21.19 -22.10 17.58
C ASN A 189 -21.92 -23.45 17.76
N ASP A 190 -23.12 -23.46 18.35
CA ASP A 190 -23.93 -24.68 18.51
C ASP A 190 -24.78 -24.87 17.26
N GLU A 191 -24.49 -25.90 16.49
CA GLU A 191 -25.16 -26.22 15.23
C GLU A 191 -26.68 -26.41 15.39
N ARG A 192 -27.17 -26.70 16.60
CA ARG A 192 -28.59 -26.88 16.91
C ARG A 192 -29.37 -25.56 17.08
N PHE A 193 -28.66 -24.48 17.40
CA PHE A 193 -29.24 -23.16 17.67
C PHE A 193 -28.42 -22.09 16.97
N GLY A 194 -28.74 -21.77 15.74
CA GLY A 194 -27.99 -20.79 14.93
C GLY A 194 -27.84 -19.41 15.57
N SER A 195 -28.72 -19.01 16.50
CA SER A 195 -28.60 -17.76 17.23
C SER A 195 -29.27 -17.85 18.60
N THR A 196 -28.75 -17.12 19.57
CA THR A 196 -29.33 -16.96 20.91
C THR A 196 -29.55 -15.49 21.24
N ASN A 197 -30.50 -15.22 22.13
CA ASN A 197 -30.75 -13.87 22.58
C ASN A 197 -29.71 -13.40 23.61
N SER A 198 -29.28 -12.15 23.49
CA SER A 198 -28.46 -11.46 24.48
C SER A 198 -29.17 -10.22 25.00
N TYR A 199 -28.96 -9.91 26.26
CA TYR A 199 -29.69 -8.90 26.99
C TYR A 199 -28.68 -7.93 27.64
N PRO A 200 -29.01 -6.64 27.75
CA PRO A 200 -28.12 -5.69 28.40
C PRO A 200 -27.99 -6.01 29.90
N LEU A 201 -26.79 -5.71 30.46
CA LEU A 201 -26.53 -5.98 31.89
C LEU A 201 -27.54 -5.33 32.81
N SER A 202 -28.01 -4.12 32.49
CA SER A 202 -29.07 -3.41 33.24
C SER A 202 -30.38 -4.20 33.32
N ALA A 203 -30.77 -4.92 32.26
CA ALA A 203 -31.94 -5.79 32.27
C ALA A 203 -31.73 -7.00 33.19
N TRP A 204 -30.54 -7.57 33.22
CA TRP A 204 -30.18 -8.65 34.13
C TRP A 204 -30.26 -8.22 35.59
N GLU A 205 -29.67 -7.07 35.92
CA GLU A 205 -29.70 -6.52 37.29
C GLU A 205 -31.11 -6.25 37.78
N SER A 206 -31.93 -5.67 36.92
CA SER A 206 -33.34 -5.36 37.26
C SER A 206 -34.18 -6.64 37.36
N PHE A 207 -34.00 -7.60 36.43
CA PHE A 207 -34.73 -8.87 36.46
C PHE A 207 -34.37 -9.70 37.70
N MET A 208 -33.08 -9.79 38.07
CA MET A 208 -32.62 -10.57 39.22
C MET A 208 -33.04 -9.97 40.60
N LYS A 209 -33.49 -8.71 40.63
CA LYS A 209 -34.08 -8.11 41.83
C LYS A 209 -35.56 -8.47 42.01
N VAL A 210 -36.24 -8.85 40.92
CA VAL A 210 -37.70 -9.12 40.89
C VAL A 210 -37.97 -10.62 40.80
N ALA A 211 -37.01 -11.46 40.37
CA ALA A 211 -37.14 -12.91 40.21
C ALA A 211 -36.71 -13.67 41.46
#